data_c68f445268431dcc4370295ad32422e6
#
_entry.id   c68f445268431dcc4370295ad32422e6
#
_cell.length_a   1.000
_cell.length_b   1.000
_cell.length_c   1.000
_cell.angle_alpha   90.00
_cell.angle_beta   90.00
_cell.angle_gamma   90.00
#
_symmetry.space_group_name_H-M   'P 1'
#
loop_
_entity.id
_entity.type
_entity.pdbx_description
1 polymer ?
#
loop_
_entity_poly.entity_id
_entity_poly.type
_entity_poly.pdbx_seq_one_letter_code
_entity_poly.pdbx_strand_id
1 'polypeptide(L)'
;DDIRLADVVNTTGFAGEVSATLNAGDFGSVHIGVRRRDPNFRQINEAPSFLTNDDLEMSATWRLDRFLPASWGYALPLTVSHRASGAAPEFLSRSDIPGASVPGLRAPKAEQTTYTLTARRASPLTGHWYAPIVNNLVVDGAVSAFGNRTEFQNGTVRDLNVGIDFSSAGLLGGLPMRDAAAPSSRRGWSLALPWTTE
;
A
#
# COMPACT_ATOMS: atom_id res chain seq x y z
N ASP A 1 -49.70 10.59 28.59
CA ASP A 1 -48.94 11.05 27.44
C ASP A 1 -48.54 9.86 26.58
N ASP A 2 -49.37 9.60 25.53
CA ASP A 2 -49.03 8.57 24.54
C ASP A 2 -48.03 9.13 23.55
N ILE A 3 -46.75 8.82 23.73
CA ILE A 3 -45.71 9.08 22.72
C ILE A 3 -45.91 8.05 21.62
N ARG A 4 -46.46 8.44 20.48
CA ARG A 4 -46.57 7.59 19.31
C ARG A 4 -45.41 7.95 18.36
N LEU A 5 -44.60 6.94 18.03
CA LEU A 5 -43.65 7.04 16.92
C LEU A 5 -44.47 7.00 15.62
N ALA A 6 -44.56 8.16 14.94
CA ALA A 6 -45.10 8.27 13.59
C ALA A 6 -43.92 8.26 12.61
N ASP A 7 -44.11 7.60 11.46
CA ASP A 7 -43.14 7.53 10.36
C ASP A 7 -41.74 6.97 10.75
N VAL A 8 -41.74 5.77 11.32
CA VAL A 8 -40.47 5.05 11.54
C VAL A 8 -39.86 4.70 10.18
N VAL A 9 -38.81 5.41 9.79
CA VAL A 9 -38.01 5.07 8.61
C VAL A 9 -37.29 3.76 8.88
N ASN A 10 -37.76 2.68 8.27
CA ASN A 10 -37.12 1.36 8.33
C ASN A 10 -36.33 1.12 7.04
N THR A 11 -35.10 1.66 6.98
CA THR A 11 -34.17 1.44 5.87
C THR A 11 -33.27 0.28 6.19
N THR A 12 -33.17 -0.65 5.25
CA THR A 12 -32.26 -1.81 5.37
C THR A 12 -30.86 -1.37 4.98
N GLY A 13 -29.87 -1.61 5.84
CA GLY A 13 -28.46 -1.39 5.53
C GLY A 13 -27.75 -2.72 5.26
N PHE A 14 -26.78 -2.69 4.38
CA PHE A 14 -25.92 -3.82 4.04
C PHE A 14 -24.48 -3.53 4.45
N ALA A 15 -23.78 -4.54 4.95
CA ALA A 15 -22.33 -4.53 5.09
C ALA A 15 -21.77 -5.89 4.67
N GLY A 16 -20.65 -5.86 3.96
CA GLY A 16 -20.00 -7.08 3.50
C GLY A 16 -18.53 -6.86 3.20
N GLU A 17 -17.80 -7.94 3.30
CA GLU A 17 -16.39 -8.02 2.93
C GLU A 17 -16.16 -9.31 2.13
N VAL A 18 -15.41 -9.18 1.04
CA VAL A 18 -14.98 -10.31 0.22
C VAL A 18 -13.49 -10.17 0.00
N SER A 19 -12.74 -11.25 0.22
CA SER A 19 -11.33 -11.29 -0.09
C SER A 19 -10.98 -12.57 -0.84
N ALA A 20 -9.98 -12.48 -1.71
CA ALA A 20 -9.45 -13.59 -2.46
C ALA A 20 -7.92 -13.49 -2.53
N THR A 21 -7.27 -14.63 -2.44
CA THR A 21 -5.82 -14.74 -2.63
C THR A 21 -5.52 -15.84 -3.62
N LEU A 22 -4.77 -15.49 -4.66
CA LEU A 22 -4.27 -16.40 -5.66
C LEU A 22 -2.75 -16.54 -5.50
N ASN A 23 -2.29 -17.78 -5.34
CA ASN A 23 -0.87 -18.09 -5.29
C ASN A 23 -0.47 -18.82 -6.58
N ALA A 24 0.41 -18.21 -7.36
CA ALA A 24 0.95 -18.77 -8.60
C ALA A 24 2.29 -19.47 -8.36
N GLY A 25 2.39 -20.24 -7.29
CA GLY A 25 3.59 -20.97 -6.92
C GLY A 25 4.81 -20.06 -6.79
N ASP A 26 5.86 -20.40 -7.53
CA ASP A 26 7.13 -19.65 -7.49
C ASP A 26 7.11 -18.32 -8.24
N PHE A 27 6.07 -18.02 -9.01
CA PHE A 27 5.99 -16.81 -9.82
C PHE A 27 5.48 -15.61 -9.03
N GLY A 28 4.58 -15.85 -8.07
CA GLY A 28 4.05 -14.76 -7.27
C GLY A 28 2.71 -15.04 -6.63
N SER A 29 2.13 -14.00 -6.04
CA SER A 29 0.83 -14.04 -5.41
C SER A 29 0.07 -12.75 -5.69
N VAL A 30 -1.25 -12.86 -5.72
CA VAL A 30 -2.17 -11.72 -5.83
C VAL A 30 -3.21 -11.83 -4.73
N HIS A 31 -3.44 -10.73 -4.04
CA HIS A 31 -4.49 -10.59 -3.05
C HIS A 31 -5.41 -9.44 -3.45
N ILE A 32 -6.71 -9.64 -3.29
CA ILE A 32 -7.75 -8.62 -3.47
C ILE A 32 -8.73 -8.70 -2.31
N GLY A 33 -9.07 -7.55 -1.74
CA GLY A 33 -10.08 -7.40 -0.70
C GLY A 33 -10.99 -6.24 -1.04
N VAL A 34 -12.30 -6.45 -0.88
CA VAL A 34 -13.32 -5.42 -1.07
C VAL A 34 -14.22 -5.43 0.16
N ARG A 35 -14.42 -4.25 0.75
CA ARG A 35 -15.32 -4.05 1.87
C ARG A 35 -16.27 -2.92 1.55
N ARG A 36 -17.54 -3.13 1.84
CA ARG A 36 -18.57 -2.10 1.75
C ARG A 36 -19.44 -2.10 2.98
N ARG A 37 -19.79 -0.90 3.46
CA ARG A 37 -20.75 -0.69 4.53
C ARG A 37 -21.67 0.45 4.15
N ASP A 38 -22.96 0.18 4.10
CA ASP A 38 -23.99 1.18 3.85
C ASP A 38 -24.26 2.04 5.10
N PRO A 39 -24.75 3.27 4.94
CA PRO A 39 -24.95 4.22 6.04
C PRO A 39 -25.99 3.74 7.06
N ASN A 40 -26.96 2.93 6.64
CA ASN A 40 -28.02 2.40 7.48
C ASN A 40 -27.68 1.06 8.13
N PHE A 41 -26.52 0.47 7.81
CA PHE A 41 -26.06 -0.73 8.47
C PHE A 41 -25.61 -0.42 9.89
N ARG A 42 -26.16 -1.16 10.85
CA ARG A 42 -25.79 -1.05 12.26
C ARG A 42 -25.84 -2.39 12.94
N GLN A 43 -24.93 -2.62 13.84
CA GLN A 43 -24.96 -3.73 14.76
C GLN A 43 -25.89 -3.42 15.96
N ILE A 44 -26.20 -4.42 16.75
CA ILE A 44 -26.98 -4.26 17.97
C ILE A 44 -26.28 -3.24 18.88
N ASN A 45 -26.97 -2.20 19.32
CA ASN A 45 -26.47 -1.10 20.14
C ASN A 45 -25.49 -0.12 19.44
N GLU A 46 -25.38 -0.16 18.11
CA GLU A 46 -24.60 0.80 17.35
C GLU A 46 -25.50 1.91 16.77
N ALA A 47 -25.03 3.17 16.86
CA ALA A 47 -25.70 4.29 16.21
C ALA A 47 -25.49 4.23 14.68
N PRO A 48 -26.42 4.71 13.85
CA PRO A 48 -26.23 4.83 12.40
C PRO A 48 -24.99 5.68 12.10
N SER A 49 -24.18 5.24 11.16
CA SER A 49 -22.98 6.00 10.77
C SER A 49 -23.28 7.14 9.80
N PHE A 50 -24.38 7.06 9.07
CA PHE A 50 -24.76 7.96 7.97
C PHE A 50 -23.67 8.14 6.91
N LEU A 51 -22.74 7.15 6.84
CA LEU A 51 -21.63 7.12 5.90
C LEU A 51 -21.63 5.82 5.12
N THR A 52 -21.57 5.91 3.80
CA THR A 52 -21.18 4.76 2.97
C THR A 52 -19.67 4.66 2.98
N ASN A 53 -19.14 3.54 3.45
CA ASN A 53 -17.71 3.26 3.40
C ASN A 53 -17.46 2.18 2.35
N ASP A 54 -16.57 2.49 1.42
CA ASP A 54 -16.08 1.56 0.39
C ASP A 54 -14.57 1.47 0.49
N ASP A 55 -14.05 0.27 0.72
CA ASP A 55 -12.62 -0.01 0.78
C ASP A 55 -12.27 -1.06 -0.26
N LEU A 56 -11.22 -0.79 -1.03
CA LEU A 56 -10.57 -1.70 -1.95
C LEU A 56 -9.11 -1.84 -1.56
N GLU A 57 -8.66 -3.07 -1.41
CA GLU A 57 -7.26 -3.41 -1.22
C GLU A 57 -6.83 -4.44 -2.25
N MET A 58 -5.76 -4.13 -2.98
CA MET A 58 -5.15 -5.05 -3.93
C MET A 58 -3.66 -5.08 -3.68
N SER A 59 -3.07 -6.26 -3.65
CA SER A 59 -1.63 -6.42 -3.63
C SER A 59 -1.21 -7.57 -4.52
N ALA A 60 -0.09 -7.40 -5.21
CA ALA A 60 0.48 -8.43 -6.05
C ALA A 60 1.99 -8.42 -5.89
N THR A 61 2.56 -9.59 -5.74
CA THR A 61 4.02 -9.79 -5.70
C THR A 61 4.41 -10.73 -6.80
N TRP A 62 5.33 -10.32 -7.66
CA TRP A 62 5.88 -11.13 -8.74
C TRP A 62 7.37 -11.29 -8.59
N ARG A 63 7.86 -12.47 -8.87
CA ARG A 63 9.28 -12.81 -8.91
C ARG A 63 9.80 -12.67 -10.34
N LEU A 64 10.26 -11.46 -10.69
CA LEU A 64 10.80 -11.18 -12.02
C LEU A 64 12.07 -11.96 -12.33
N ASP A 65 12.77 -12.41 -11.30
CA ASP A 65 13.95 -13.27 -11.43
C ASP A 65 13.66 -14.60 -12.13
N ARG A 66 12.40 -15.04 -12.14
CA ARG A 66 12.01 -16.27 -12.83
C ARG A 66 12.06 -16.16 -14.36
N PHE A 67 12.06 -14.95 -14.89
CA PHE A 67 12.22 -14.66 -16.31
C PHE A 67 13.68 -14.45 -16.72
N LEU A 68 14.61 -14.43 -15.75
CA LEU A 68 16.03 -14.27 -16.00
C LEU A 68 16.76 -15.63 -15.97
N PRO A 69 17.91 -15.73 -16.66
CA PRO A 69 18.74 -16.92 -16.56
C PRO A 69 19.14 -17.19 -15.11
N ALA A 70 18.95 -18.41 -14.64
CA ALA A 70 19.29 -18.81 -13.28
C ALA A 70 20.77 -18.56 -12.91
N SER A 71 21.66 -18.58 -13.92
CA SER A 71 23.07 -18.27 -13.77
C SER A 71 23.37 -16.85 -13.29
N TRP A 72 22.43 -15.93 -13.45
CA TRP A 72 22.59 -14.54 -12.97
C TRP A 72 22.48 -14.47 -11.45
N GLY A 73 21.75 -15.40 -10.81
CA GLY A 73 21.66 -15.53 -9.37
C GLY A 73 21.08 -14.32 -8.64
N TYR A 74 20.21 -13.54 -9.32
CA TYR A 74 19.48 -12.41 -8.72
C TYR A 74 18.11 -12.84 -8.22
N ALA A 75 17.62 -12.14 -7.20
CA ALA A 75 16.24 -12.12 -6.78
C ALA A 75 15.67 -10.73 -7.05
N LEU A 76 14.56 -10.67 -7.78
CA LEU A 76 13.92 -9.45 -8.24
C LEU A 76 12.42 -9.48 -7.92
N PRO A 77 12.02 -9.41 -6.64
CA PRO A 77 10.61 -9.28 -6.30
C PRO A 77 10.10 -7.89 -6.67
N LEU A 78 9.04 -7.85 -7.46
CA LEU A 78 8.23 -6.67 -7.73
C LEU A 78 6.94 -6.78 -6.92
N THR A 79 6.70 -5.81 -6.04
CA THR A 79 5.44 -5.71 -5.30
C THR A 79 4.66 -4.50 -5.78
N VAL A 80 3.39 -4.72 -6.07
CA VAL A 80 2.43 -3.66 -6.41
C VAL A 80 1.32 -3.70 -5.38
N SER A 81 1.03 -2.58 -4.76
CA SER A 81 -0.10 -2.44 -3.86
C SER A 81 -0.97 -1.27 -4.29
N HIS A 82 -2.27 -1.46 -4.24
CA HIS A 82 -3.27 -0.42 -4.49
C HIS A 82 -4.30 -0.47 -3.38
N ARG A 83 -4.55 0.69 -2.77
CA ARG A 83 -5.61 0.90 -1.80
C ARG A 83 -6.47 2.05 -2.24
N ALA A 84 -7.78 1.87 -2.14
CA ALA A 84 -8.73 2.93 -2.33
C ALA A 84 -9.74 2.88 -1.21
N SER A 85 -9.99 4.01 -0.55
CA SER A 85 -11.01 4.14 0.48
C SER A 85 -11.91 5.32 0.16
N GLY A 86 -13.21 5.12 0.28
CA GLY A 86 -14.24 6.13 0.07
C GLY A 86 -15.13 6.24 1.30
N ALA A 87 -15.50 7.47 1.65
CA ALA A 87 -16.46 7.75 2.71
C ALA A 87 -17.47 8.77 2.18
N ALA A 88 -18.59 8.29 1.64
CA ALA A 88 -19.64 9.17 1.12
C ALA A 88 -20.68 9.43 2.21
N PRO A 89 -20.82 10.68 2.70
CA PRO A 89 -21.84 11.02 3.66
C PRO A 89 -23.23 11.00 3.00
N GLU A 90 -24.22 10.49 3.72
CA GLU A 90 -25.62 10.50 3.29
C GLU A 90 -26.18 11.93 3.26
N PHE A 91 -25.73 12.77 4.19
CA PHE A 91 -26.13 14.16 4.32
C PHE A 91 -24.90 15.08 4.20
N LEU A 92 -25.11 16.27 3.68
CA LEU A 92 -24.09 17.32 3.68
C LEU A 92 -23.65 17.65 5.12
N SER A 93 -22.39 17.92 5.28
CA SER A 93 -21.79 18.30 6.57
C SER A 93 -22.57 19.46 7.22
N ARG A 94 -23.10 19.24 8.40
CA ARG A 94 -23.92 20.18 9.18
C ARG A 94 -25.25 20.58 8.54
N SER A 95 -25.83 19.72 7.73
CA SER A 95 -27.10 19.97 7.05
C SER A 95 -27.91 18.68 6.97
N ASP A 96 -29.23 18.80 6.89
CA ASP A 96 -30.14 17.69 6.63
C ASP A 96 -30.37 17.47 5.13
N ILE A 97 -29.59 18.14 4.27
CA ILE A 97 -29.71 18.02 2.82
C ILE A 97 -29.01 16.73 2.38
N PRO A 98 -29.73 15.80 1.70
CA PRO A 98 -29.10 14.59 1.17
C PRO A 98 -27.98 14.93 0.19
N GLY A 99 -26.80 14.33 0.36
CA GLY A 99 -25.64 14.58 -0.49
C GLY A 99 -25.92 14.28 -1.97
N ALA A 100 -26.74 13.26 -2.24
CA ALA A 100 -27.14 12.90 -3.60
C ALA A 100 -28.00 13.97 -4.32
N SER A 101 -28.61 14.91 -3.59
CA SER A 101 -29.42 15.97 -4.15
C SER A 101 -28.61 17.19 -4.64
N VAL A 102 -27.32 17.23 -4.34
CA VAL A 102 -26.44 18.35 -4.70
C VAL A 102 -25.63 18.01 -5.95
N PRO A 103 -25.93 18.60 -7.11
CA PRO A 103 -25.18 18.35 -8.34
C PRO A 103 -23.71 18.76 -8.19
N GLY A 104 -22.79 17.89 -8.58
CA GLY A 104 -21.37 18.17 -8.55
C GLY A 104 -20.67 17.98 -7.19
N LEU A 105 -21.39 17.58 -6.15
CA LEU A 105 -20.77 17.17 -4.89
C LEU A 105 -19.92 15.92 -5.13
N ARG A 106 -18.66 15.98 -4.70
CA ARG A 106 -17.74 14.87 -4.85
C ARG A 106 -17.74 14.02 -3.59
N ALA A 107 -17.85 12.71 -3.74
CA ALA A 107 -17.62 11.79 -2.63
C ALA A 107 -16.14 11.81 -2.26
N PRO A 108 -15.81 12.01 -0.98
CA PRO A 108 -14.43 11.91 -0.50
C PRO A 108 -13.83 10.54 -0.83
N LYS A 109 -12.62 10.53 -1.38
CA LYS A 109 -11.91 9.32 -1.76
C LYS A 109 -10.41 9.51 -1.57
N ALA A 110 -9.75 8.51 -0.99
CA ALA A 110 -8.31 8.43 -0.92
C ALA A 110 -7.85 7.20 -1.70
N GLU A 111 -6.85 7.37 -2.54
CA GLU A 111 -6.25 6.31 -3.35
C GLU A 111 -4.74 6.33 -3.16
N GLN A 112 -4.14 5.16 -3.03
CA GLN A 112 -2.70 5.00 -2.97
C GLN A 112 -2.29 3.81 -3.82
N THR A 113 -1.33 4.03 -4.71
CA THR A 113 -0.68 2.98 -5.47
C THR A 113 0.82 3.03 -5.22
N THR A 114 1.40 1.90 -4.87
CA THR A 114 2.84 1.80 -4.62
C THR A 114 3.40 0.64 -5.42
N TYR A 115 4.49 0.89 -6.13
CA TYR A 115 5.31 -0.09 -6.82
C TYR A 115 6.65 -0.17 -6.11
N THR A 116 7.07 -1.36 -5.70
CA THR A 116 8.37 -1.58 -5.06
C THR A 116 9.10 -2.68 -5.78
N LEU A 117 10.31 -2.39 -6.22
CA LEU A 117 11.22 -3.34 -6.84
C LEU A 117 12.49 -3.42 -6.01
N THR A 118 12.87 -4.61 -5.62
CA THR A 118 14.14 -4.84 -4.91
C THR A 118 15.01 -5.76 -5.75
N ALA A 119 16.27 -5.39 -5.94
CA ALA A 119 17.27 -6.20 -6.63
C ALA A 119 18.35 -6.62 -5.64
N ARG A 120 18.51 -7.91 -5.44
CA ARG A 120 19.59 -8.48 -4.59
C ARG A 120 20.08 -9.79 -5.17
N ARG A 121 21.29 -10.16 -4.81
CA ARG A 121 21.75 -11.51 -5.16
C ARG A 121 21.14 -12.56 -4.24
N ALA A 122 20.60 -13.59 -4.85
CA ALA A 122 20.09 -14.77 -4.16
C ALA A 122 21.16 -15.85 -4.04
N SER A 123 22.05 -15.94 -5.05
CA SER A 123 23.17 -16.89 -5.07
C SER A 123 24.48 -16.11 -5.03
N PRO A 124 25.36 -16.37 -4.06
CA PRO A 124 26.62 -15.64 -3.97
C PRO A 124 27.53 -15.92 -5.17
N LEU A 125 28.10 -14.85 -5.70
CA LEU A 125 29.14 -14.93 -6.72
C LEU A 125 30.45 -15.33 -6.05
N THR A 126 31.19 -16.26 -6.63
CA THR A 126 32.50 -16.72 -6.16
C THR A 126 33.54 -16.61 -7.26
N GLY A 127 34.80 -16.52 -6.90
CA GLY A 127 35.91 -16.53 -7.87
C GLY A 127 36.22 -15.18 -8.55
N HIS A 128 35.55 -14.11 -8.18
CA HIS A 128 35.81 -12.77 -8.73
C HIS A 128 36.17 -11.78 -7.62
N TRP A 129 37.10 -10.87 -7.88
CA TRP A 129 37.55 -9.87 -6.92
C TRP A 129 36.42 -8.92 -6.47
N TYR A 130 35.42 -8.67 -7.34
CA TYR A 130 34.26 -7.83 -7.06
C TYR A 130 33.09 -8.57 -6.39
N ALA A 131 33.23 -9.88 -6.18
CA ALA A 131 32.18 -10.71 -5.59
C ALA A 131 31.67 -10.18 -4.22
N PRO A 132 32.55 -9.74 -3.29
CA PRO A 132 32.09 -9.19 -2.02
C PRO A 132 31.22 -7.94 -2.17
N ILE A 133 31.49 -7.11 -3.18
CA ILE A 133 30.69 -5.90 -3.45
C ILE A 133 29.30 -6.29 -3.93
N VAL A 134 29.24 -7.11 -4.99
CA VAL A 134 27.98 -7.46 -5.63
C VAL A 134 27.10 -8.34 -4.75
N ASN A 135 27.69 -9.22 -3.94
CA ASN A 135 26.92 -10.09 -3.04
C ASN A 135 26.25 -9.33 -1.89
N ASN A 136 26.81 -8.19 -1.50
CA ASN A 136 26.33 -7.38 -0.38
C ASN A 136 25.59 -6.12 -0.81
N LEU A 137 25.34 -5.97 -2.11
CA LEU A 137 24.61 -4.85 -2.68
C LEU A 137 23.13 -5.19 -2.79
N VAL A 138 22.28 -4.32 -2.24
CA VAL A 138 20.83 -4.32 -2.44
C VAL A 138 20.43 -2.99 -3.05
N VAL A 139 19.67 -3.05 -4.12
CA VAL A 139 19.10 -1.86 -4.77
C VAL A 139 17.60 -1.97 -4.68
N ASP A 140 16.95 -0.96 -4.12
CA ASP A 140 15.50 -0.87 -4.04
C ASP A 140 15.02 0.42 -4.67
N GLY A 141 13.89 0.31 -5.35
CA GLY A 141 13.17 1.41 -5.92
C GLY A 141 11.69 1.32 -5.54
N ALA A 142 11.13 2.44 -5.14
CA ALA A 142 9.70 2.54 -4.85
C ALA A 142 9.13 3.77 -5.54
N VAL A 143 7.99 3.59 -6.21
CA VAL A 143 7.18 4.66 -6.77
C VAL A 143 5.83 4.63 -6.11
N SER A 144 5.43 5.73 -5.50
CA SER A 144 4.13 5.89 -4.87
C SER A 144 3.34 6.98 -5.54
N ALA A 145 2.07 6.74 -5.80
CA ALA A 145 1.10 7.73 -6.22
C ALA A 145 -0.03 7.77 -5.19
N PHE A 146 -0.26 8.93 -4.64
CA PHE A 146 -1.33 9.18 -3.67
C PHE A 146 -2.30 10.20 -4.24
N GLY A 147 -3.57 9.83 -4.33
CA GLY A 147 -4.68 10.71 -4.72
C GLY A 147 -5.61 10.92 -3.53
N ASN A 148 -5.93 12.17 -3.24
CA ASN A 148 -6.92 12.53 -2.24
C ASN A 148 -7.95 13.44 -2.87
N ARG A 149 -9.21 13.07 -2.72
CA ARG A 149 -10.37 13.87 -3.16
C ARG A 149 -11.26 14.13 -1.96
N THR A 150 -11.49 15.39 -1.68
CA THR A 150 -12.52 15.86 -0.75
C THR A 150 -13.71 16.40 -1.52
N GLU A 151 -14.73 16.86 -0.81
CA GLU A 151 -15.91 17.49 -1.42
C GLU A 151 -15.55 18.68 -2.35
N PHE A 152 -14.48 19.42 -2.02
CA PHE A 152 -14.10 20.67 -2.67
C PHE A 152 -12.72 20.68 -3.32
N GLN A 153 -11.84 19.73 -2.94
CA GLN A 153 -10.47 19.69 -3.40
C GLN A 153 -10.10 18.34 -3.99
N ASN A 154 -9.20 18.38 -4.94
CA ASN A 154 -8.57 17.18 -5.51
C ASN A 154 -7.07 17.40 -5.53
N GLY A 155 -6.32 16.47 -4.97
CA GLY A 155 -4.87 16.53 -4.92
C GLY A 155 -4.27 15.18 -5.31
N THR A 156 -3.16 15.21 -6.04
CA THR A 156 -2.37 14.03 -6.35
C THR A 156 -0.91 14.32 -6.01
N VAL A 157 -0.29 13.39 -5.29
CA VAL A 157 1.14 13.44 -4.96
C VAL A 157 1.79 12.18 -5.52
N ARG A 158 2.97 12.33 -6.09
CA ARG A 158 3.79 11.22 -6.56
C ARG A 158 5.16 11.31 -5.94
N ASP A 159 5.62 10.20 -5.42
CA ASP A 159 6.92 10.07 -4.78
C ASP A 159 7.73 8.99 -5.51
N LEU A 160 8.99 9.29 -5.77
CA LEU A 160 9.97 8.31 -6.23
C LEU A 160 11.06 8.18 -5.18
N ASN A 161 11.28 6.98 -4.70
CA ASN A 161 12.35 6.66 -3.76
C ASN A 161 13.26 5.60 -4.37
N VAL A 162 14.56 5.84 -4.35
CA VAL A 162 15.57 4.89 -4.80
C VAL A 162 16.59 4.73 -3.68
N GLY A 163 16.75 3.51 -3.20
CA GLY A 163 17.69 3.13 -2.15
C GLY A 163 18.82 2.26 -2.71
N ILE A 164 20.00 2.45 -2.19
CA ILE A 164 21.15 1.57 -2.41
C ILE A 164 21.73 1.24 -1.04
N ASP A 165 21.59 -0.01 -0.64
CA ASP A 165 22.15 -0.52 0.61
C ASP A 165 23.35 -1.39 0.34
N PHE A 166 24.44 -1.13 1.06
CA PHE A 166 25.64 -1.93 1.01
C PHE A 166 26.01 -2.40 2.40
N SER A 167 26.15 -3.72 2.58
CA SER A 167 26.56 -4.33 3.84
C SER A 167 28.03 -4.72 3.79
N SER A 168 28.86 -4.07 4.59
CA SER A 168 30.30 -4.35 4.65
C SER A 168 30.69 -5.49 5.60
N ALA A 169 29.73 -6.16 6.24
CA ALA A 169 30.00 -7.18 7.25
C ALA A 169 30.82 -8.38 6.74
N GLY A 170 30.87 -8.62 5.43
CA GLY A 170 31.68 -9.68 4.81
C GLY A 170 33.06 -9.26 4.29
N LEU A 171 33.32 -7.95 4.18
CA LEU A 171 34.60 -7.44 3.65
C LEU A 171 35.74 -7.45 4.68
N LEU A 172 35.44 -7.41 5.97
CA LEU A 172 36.39 -7.35 7.06
C LEU A 172 36.60 -8.70 7.78
N GLY A 173 36.01 -9.78 7.26
CA GLY A 173 36.11 -11.14 7.86
C GLY A 173 37.50 -11.78 7.81
N GLY A 174 38.51 -11.07 7.34
CA GLY A 174 39.91 -11.55 7.31
C GLY A 174 40.87 -10.93 8.33
N LEU A 175 40.41 -9.96 9.11
CA LEU A 175 41.22 -9.36 10.18
C LEU A 175 40.64 -9.75 11.55
N PRO A 176 41.46 -10.31 12.46
CA PRO A 176 41.01 -10.62 13.81
C PRO A 176 40.75 -9.30 14.56
N MET A 177 39.56 -8.75 14.41
CA MET A 177 39.12 -7.66 15.27
C MET A 177 38.56 -8.24 16.56
N ARG A 178 39.29 -8.01 17.59
CA ARG A 178 38.97 -8.16 19.00
C ARG A 178 37.64 -7.44 19.29
N ASP A 179 36.70 -8.16 19.83
CA ASP A 179 35.42 -7.75 20.41
C ASP A 179 35.13 -6.24 20.50
N ALA A 180 34.47 -5.73 19.52
CA ALA A 180 33.66 -4.53 19.64
C ALA A 180 32.36 -4.79 18.89
N ALA A 181 31.24 -4.80 19.61
CA ALA A 181 29.90 -4.85 19.04
C ALA A 181 29.78 -3.70 18.05
N ALA A 182 29.91 -4.01 16.74
CA ALA A 182 29.77 -3.00 15.70
C ALA A 182 28.29 -2.73 15.46
N PRO A 183 27.82 -1.49 15.61
CA PRO A 183 26.50 -1.13 15.13
C PRO A 183 26.47 -1.33 13.62
N SER A 184 25.47 -2.05 13.13
CA SER A 184 25.20 -2.21 11.70
C SER A 184 24.94 -0.82 11.10
N SER A 185 25.97 -0.20 10.53
CA SER A 185 25.84 1.07 9.83
C SER A 185 25.17 0.80 8.48
N ARG A 186 23.86 0.85 8.44
CA ARG A 186 23.12 1.01 7.18
C ARG A 186 23.36 2.45 6.70
N ARG A 187 24.22 2.62 5.71
CA ARG A 187 24.29 3.87 4.96
C ARG A 187 23.35 3.74 3.78
N GLY A 188 22.09 4.13 3.96
CA GLY A 188 21.12 4.29 2.89
C GLY A 188 21.18 5.73 2.34
N TRP A 189 21.18 5.87 1.04
CA TRP A 189 20.95 7.15 0.37
C TRP A 189 19.52 7.08 -0.16
N SER A 190 18.66 7.96 0.31
CA SER A 190 17.31 8.11 -0.22
C SER A 190 17.19 9.43 -0.95
N LEU A 191 16.75 9.40 -2.20
CA LEU A 191 16.39 10.57 -2.97
C LEU A 191 14.87 10.61 -3.07
N ALA A 192 14.24 11.51 -2.32
CA ALA A 192 12.82 11.78 -2.43
C ALA A 192 12.62 12.98 -3.37
N LEU A 193 11.93 12.77 -4.49
CA LEU A 193 11.55 13.83 -5.40
C LEU A 193 10.03 14.02 -5.32
N PRO A 194 9.53 15.06 -4.64
CA PRO A 194 8.10 15.38 -4.64
C PRO A 194 7.71 16.02 -5.98
N TRP A 195 6.73 15.46 -6.64
CA TRP A 195 6.10 16.04 -7.83
C TRP A 195 4.67 16.44 -7.47
N THR A 196 4.42 17.73 -7.44
CA THR A 196 3.04 18.26 -7.34
C THR A 196 2.60 18.70 -8.72
N THR A 197 1.49 18.14 -9.21
CA THR A 197 0.78 18.67 -10.38
C THR A 197 -0.56 19.20 -9.89
N GLU A 198 -0.78 20.51 -10.12
CA GLU A 198 -2.07 21.18 -9.91
C GLU A 198 -3.12 20.70 -10.89
#